data_2c7413db1ece186d67f366943db2fb37
#
_entry.id   2c7413db1ece186d67f366943db2fb37
#
_cell.length_a   1.000
_cell.length_b   1.000
_cell.length_c   1.000
_cell.angle_alpha   90.00
_cell.angle_beta   90.00
_cell.angle_gamma   90.00
#
_symmetry.space_group_name_H-M   'P 1'
#
loop_
_entity.id
_entity.type
_entity.pdbx_description
1 polymer ?
#
loop_
_entity_poly.entity_id
_entity_poly.type
_entity_poly.pdbx_seq_one_letter_code
_entity_poly.pdbx_strand_id
1 'polypeptide(L)'
;MKKILSALLLIFAMLLSACGGVKYELKDGLMYDADGKEATGTFEFKTGKYKVKGNFVNGLPDGLFEEYYEDGSIMAKETFVNGEMTSKELFYKNGNLLGNFTENDDIKLYYDDGSLILSYDAEKEESTYYHENGNPLMIGNSYETTLYNENNEVISKLRDDDLTDIGATLKKLDDGTFELVKGNEVIAKIDANDEIINYLYSTGEPLLKVNESTGETEFFFKNGNTFMKGKEGGSILNYRDGKPLYEIDGDSETIYNEEGDKIVGGFDLVTDIKKLD
;
A
#
# COMPACT_ATOMS: atom_id res chain seq x y z
N MET A 1 0.06 9.68 13.41
CA MET A 1 0.77 8.93 12.38
C MET A 1 2.07 9.60 11.90
N LYS A 2 2.95 10.02 12.82
CA LYS A 2 4.28 10.62 12.51
C LYS A 2 5.42 9.58 12.53
N LYS A 3 5.18 8.32 12.11
CA LYS A 3 6.15 7.23 12.29
C LYS A 3 6.40 6.33 11.08
N ILE A 4 5.80 6.62 9.93
CA ILE A 4 5.90 5.73 8.75
C ILE A 4 7.26 5.83 8.06
N LEU A 5 7.92 6.99 8.10
CA LEU A 5 9.22 7.18 7.45
C LEU A 5 10.43 6.81 8.32
N SER A 6 10.30 6.63 9.63
CA SER A 6 11.46 6.46 10.53
C SER A 6 11.70 5.06 11.05
N ALA A 7 10.92 4.06 10.69
CA ALA A 7 10.97 2.72 11.28
C ALA A 7 11.76 1.66 10.49
N LEU A 8 12.46 2.03 9.40
CA LEU A 8 13.21 1.08 8.56
C LEU A 8 14.73 1.22 8.62
N LEU A 9 15.25 1.67 9.73
CA LEU A 9 16.68 1.76 10.01
C LEU A 9 17.06 0.86 11.18
N LEU A 10 17.05 -0.47 10.99
CA LEU A 10 17.69 -1.41 11.94
C LEU A 10 18.00 -2.77 11.28
N ILE A 11 19.17 -2.96 10.82
CA ILE A 11 20.40 -3.62 11.18
C ILE A 11 20.56 -5.11 11.15
N PHE A 12 21.61 -5.62 10.61
CA PHE A 12 22.63 -6.40 11.33
C PHE A 12 23.84 -6.71 10.45
N ALA A 13 25.03 -6.35 10.91
CA ALA A 13 26.31 -6.66 10.26
C ALA A 13 26.69 -8.10 10.52
N MET A 14 27.02 -8.87 9.48
CA MET A 14 27.88 -10.05 9.61
C MET A 14 28.98 -10.06 8.55
N LEU A 15 30.19 -10.09 9.05
CA LEU A 15 31.45 -10.19 8.35
C LEU A 15 31.55 -11.49 7.53
N LEU A 16 31.82 -11.37 6.25
CA LEU A 16 32.51 -12.45 5.52
C LEU A 16 33.61 -11.89 4.63
N SER A 17 34.79 -12.28 4.93
CA SER A 17 36.05 -11.93 4.26
C SER A 17 36.28 -12.75 3.02
N ALA A 18 36.53 -12.11 1.88
CA ALA A 18 37.39 -12.70 0.85
C ALA A 18 37.95 -11.64 -0.10
N CYS A 19 39.27 -11.63 -0.22
CA CYS A 19 40.12 -11.09 -1.27
C CYS A 19 40.09 -9.61 -1.63
N GLY A 20 41.07 -8.87 -1.10
CA GLY A 20 41.90 -7.95 -1.92
C GLY A 20 41.38 -6.60 -2.35
N GLY A 21 40.17 -6.13 -1.90
CA GLY A 21 39.70 -4.76 -2.16
C GLY A 21 39.40 -3.99 -0.85
N VAL A 22 39.32 -2.69 -0.92
CA VAL A 22 38.84 -1.87 0.19
C VAL A 22 37.45 -2.42 0.58
N LYS A 23 37.32 -2.84 1.84
CA LYS A 23 36.06 -3.38 2.34
C LYS A 23 35.21 -2.22 2.81
N TYR A 24 33.97 -2.16 2.35
CA TYR A 24 32.97 -1.26 2.85
C TYR A 24 31.96 -2.01 3.70
N GLU A 25 31.41 -1.36 4.71
CA GLU A 25 30.40 -1.91 5.60
C GLU A 25 29.26 -0.90 5.75
N LEU A 26 28.02 -1.37 5.60
CA LEU A 26 26.85 -0.61 5.98
C LEU A 26 26.43 -1.04 7.38
N LYS A 27 26.48 -0.12 8.32
CA LYS A 27 26.16 -0.36 9.72
C LYS A 27 25.34 0.80 10.27
N ASP A 28 24.21 0.47 10.92
CA ASP A 28 23.29 1.46 11.47
C ASP A 28 22.85 2.55 10.46
N GLY A 29 22.70 2.14 9.17
CA GLY A 29 22.35 3.04 8.07
C GLY A 29 23.51 3.90 7.55
N LEU A 30 24.72 3.76 8.10
CA LEU A 30 25.89 4.52 7.69
C LEU A 30 26.88 3.64 6.92
N MET A 31 27.42 4.18 5.82
CA MET A 31 28.45 3.52 5.03
C MET A 31 29.83 3.84 5.58
N TYR A 32 30.62 2.79 5.87
CA TYR A 32 32.00 2.91 6.37
C TYR A 32 32.99 2.26 5.40
N ASP A 33 34.22 2.79 5.36
CA ASP A 33 35.37 2.17 4.69
C ASP A 33 36.06 1.14 5.60
N ALA A 34 37.11 0.50 5.07
CA ALA A 34 37.89 -0.52 5.80
C ALA A 34 38.58 0.00 7.06
N ASP A 35 38.83 1.28 7.17
CA ASP A 35 39.47 1.93 8.32
C ASP A 35 38.41 2.41 9.35
N GLY A 36 37.12 2.13 9.11
CA GLY A 36 35.99 2.54 9.96
C GLY A 36 35.66 4.02 9.86
N LYS A 37 36.04 4.69 8.77
CA LYS A 37 35.67 6.07 8.49
C LYS A 37 34.40 6.10 7.63
N GLU A 38 33.58 7.12 7.84
CA GLU A 38 32.40 7.39 7.02
C GLU A 38 32.78 7.58 5.54
N ALA A 39 32.18 6.78 4.68
CA ALA A 39 32.51 6.75 3.27
C ALA A 39 31.66 7.73 2.46
N THR A 40 32.25 8.28 1.41
CA THR A 40 31.58 9.13 0.44
C THR A 40 31.77 8.54 -0.96
N GLY A 41 30.69 8.53 -1.77
CA GLY A 41 30.70 8.07 -3.17
C GLY A 41 29.48 7.27 -3.53
N THR A 42 29.47 6.76 -4.76
CA THR A 42 28.39 5.92 -5.28
C THR A 42 28.72 4.45 -5.06
N PHE A 43 27.79 3.72 -4.50
CA PHE A 43 27.93 2.30 -4.17
C PHE A 43 26.88 1.46 -4.86
N GLU A 44 27.26 0.23 -5.20
CA GLU A 44 26.39 -0.85 -5.60
C GLU A 44 26.52 -1.96 -4.57
N PHE A 45 25.39 -2.50 -4.12
CA PHE A 45 25.33 -3.59 -3.15
C PHE A 45 24.05 -4.43 -3.36
N LYS A 46 23.92 -5.51 -2.61
CA LYS A 46 22.71 -6.34 -2.64
C LYS A 46 21.98 -6.31 -1.31
N THR A 47 20.66 -6.30 -1.37
CA THR A 47 19.75 -6.58 -0.27
C THR A 47 18.96 -7.84 -0.60
N GLY A 48 19.31 -8.97 0.04
CA GLY A 48 18.78 -10.27 -0.35
C GLY A 48 19.11 -10.59 -1.82
N LYS A 49 18.08 -10.74 -2.66
CA LYS A 49 18.21 -11.02 -4.11
C LYS A 49 18.28 -9.77 -4.98
N TYR A 50 17.97 -8.62 -4.43
CA TYR A 50 17.86 -7.35 -5.17
C TYR A 50 19.18 -6.59 -5.17
N LYS A 51 19.43 -5.91 -6.28
CA LYS A 51 20.58 -5.01 -6.42
C LYS A 51 20.15 -3.59 -6.09
N VAL A 52 21.00 -2.88 -5.33
CA VAL A 52 20.79 -1.48 -4.97
C VAL A 52 21.99 -0.66 -5.46
N LYS A 53 21.70 0.53 -5.99
CA LYS A 53 22.73 1.54 -6.31
C LYS A 53 22.32 2.85 -5.67
N GLY A 54 23.26 3.48 -4.95
CA GLY A 54 22.97 4.74 -4.27
C GLY A 54 24.25 5.53 -3.93
N ASN A 55 24.05 6.79 -3.60
CA ASN A 55 25.13 7.69 -3.21
C ASN A 55 25.12 7.91 -1.70
N PHE A 56 26.31 8.00 -1.12
CA PHE A 56 26.52 8.32 0.28
C PHE A 56 27.43 9.54 0.40
N VAL A 57 27.13 10.41 1.36
CA VAL A 57 27.96 11.57 1.72
C VAL A 57 28.23 11.51 3.21
N ASN A 58 29.50 11.43 3.59
CA ASN A 58 29.90 11.26 4.99
C ASN A 58 29.14 10.12 5.70
N GLY A 59 29.06 8.99 5.03
CA GLY A 59 28.36 7.79 5.52
C GLY A 59 26.84 7.79 5.38
N LEU A 60 26.20 8.94 5.23
CA LEU A 60 24.75 9.06 5.12
C LEU A 60 24.28 8.88 3.68
N PRO A 61 23.14 8.19 3.45
CA PRO A 61 22.45 8.22 2.17
C PRO A 61 22.15 9.64 1.72
N ASP A 62 22.48 9.99 0.48
CA ASP A 62 22.26 11.34 -0.07
C ASP A 62 22.07 11.25 -1.60
N GLY A 63 20.95 11.75 -2.09
CA GLY A 63 20.56 11.69 -3.49
C GLY A 63 19.73 10.46 -3.85
N LEU A 64 19.78 10.06 -5.11
CA LEU A 64 18.95 8.98 -5.66
C LEU A 64 19.53 7.60 -5.33
N PHE A 65 18.67 6.73 -4.81
CA PHE A 65 18.85 5.29 -4.70
C PHE A 65 17.94 4.58 -5.70
N GLU A 66 18.47 3.58 -6.36
CA GLU A 66 17.74 2.74 -7.31
C GLU A 66 17.86 1.28 -6.88
N GLU A 67 16.72 0.60 -6.73
CA GLU A 67 16.63 -0.83 -6.50
C GLU A 67 16.16 -1.53 -7.76
N TYR A 68 16.67 -2.74 -8.00
CA TYR A 68 16.42 -3.45 -9.23
C TYR A 68 15.90 -4.86 -8.97
N TYR A 69 14.90 -5.27 -9.75
CA TYR A 69 14.51 -6.66 -9.87
C TYR A 69 15.65 -7.54 -10.38
N GLU A 70 15.51 -8.85 -10.26
CA GLU A 70 16.54 -9.81 -10.75
C GLU A 70 16.76 -9.72 -12.27
N ASP A 71 15.77 -9.32 -13.05
CA ASP A 71 15.87 -9.10 -14.50
C ASP A 71 16.55 -7.78 -14.87
N GLY A 72 16.85 -6.93 -13.89
CA GLY A 72 17.48 -5.63 -14.06
C GLY A 72 16.52 -4.47 -14.32
N SER A 73 15.21 -4.70 -14.34
CA SER A 73 14.23 -3.61 -14.35
C SER A 73 14.22 -2.89 -12.99
N ILE A 74 13.83 -1.62 -12.98
CA ILE A 74 13.77 -0.81 -11.75
C ILE A 74 12.58 -1.28 -10.91
N MET A 75 12.84 -1.56 -9.63
CA MET A 75 11.84 -1.92 -8.62
C MET A 75 11.45 -0.71 -7.77
N ALA A 76 12.44 0.07 -7.34
CA ALA A 76 12.21 1.26 -6.53
C ALA A 76 13.19 2.39 -6.88
N LYS A 77 12.73 3.61 -6.67
CA LYS A 77 13.56 4.82 -6.60
C LYS A 77 13.27 5.52 -5.29
N GLU A 78 14.32 5.83 -4.55
CA GLU A 78 14.24 6.53 -3.28
C GLU A 78 15.14 7.74 -3.33
N THR A 79 14.67 8.88 -2.82
CA THR A 79 15.48 10.09 -2.73
C THR A 79 15.77 10.37 -1.27
N PHE A 80 17.05 10.58 -0.96
CA PHE A 80 17.52 10.91 0.37
C PHE A 80 18.17 12.28 0.40
N VAL A 81 18.02 12.97 1.51
CA VAL A 81 18.71 14.22 1.83
C VAL A 81 19.29 14.09 3.24
N ASN A 82 20.63 14.06 3.35
CA ASN A 82 21.32 13.90 4.64
C ASN A 82 20.83 12.69 5.47
N GLY A 83 20.56 11.57 4.84
CA GLY A 83 20.12 10.34 5.50
C GLY A 83 18.60 10.22 5.68
N GLU A 84 17.82 11.26 5.41
CA GLU A 84 16.36 11.24 5.49
C GLU A 84 15.76 10.99 4.12
N MET A 85 14.85 10.02 4.02
CA MET A 85 14.12 9.72 2.78
C MET A 85 13.03 10.77 2.56
N THR A 86 13.06 11.43 1.39
CA THR A 86 12.11 12.48 1.03
C THR A 86 11.06 12.02 0.03
N SER A 87 11.34 10.95 -0.73
CA SER A 87 10.37 10.35 -1.64
C SER A 87 10.71 8.90 -1.94
N LYS A 88 9.69 8.12 -2.27
CA LYS A 88 9.82 6.74 -2.75
C LYS A 88 8.84 6.50 -3.88
N GLU A 89 9.34 5.93 -4.97
CA GLU A 89 8.55 5.43 -6.09
C GLU A 89 8.79 3.93 -6.22
N LEU A 90 7.73 3.16 -6.36
CA LEU A 90 7.75 1.73 -6.63
C LEU A 90 7.26 1.47 -8.04
N PHE A 91 7.84 0.48 -8.70
CA PHE A 91 7.54 0.17 -10.10
C PHE A 91 7.21 -1.31 -10.29
N TYR A 92 6.29 -1.59 -11.18
CA TYR A 92 6.10 -2.91 -11.76
C TYR A 92 7.29 -3.30 -12.65
N LYS A 93 7.47 -4.59 -12.93
CA LYS A 93 8.51 -5.07 -13.85
C LYS A 93 8.39 -4.50 -15.28
N ASN A 94 7.18 -4.15 -15.70
CA ASN A 94 6.94 -3.49 -16.99
C ASN A 94 7.35 -2.01 -17.00
N GLY A 95 7.81 -1.45 -15.86
CA GLY A 95 8.24 -0.06 -15.69
C GLY A 95 7.13 0.92 -15.35
N ASN A 96 5.87 0.48 -15.25
CA ASN A 96 4.77 1.33 -14.82
C ASN A 96 4.85 1.58 -13.31
N LEU A 97 4.36 2.74 -12.87
CA LEU A 97 4.37 3.13 -11.47
C LEU A 97 3.37 2.25 -10.68
N LEU A 98 3.86 1.63 -9.61
CA LEU A 98 3.06 0.89 -8.63
C LEU A 98 2.66 1.78 -7.46
N GLY A 99 3.58 2.61 -6.96
CA GLY A 99 3.34 3.46 -5.81
C GLY A 99 4.20 4.70 -5.76
N ASN A 100 3.68 5.74 -5.17
CA ASN A 100 4.39 7.00 -4.90
C ASN A 100 4.13 7.41 -3.46
N PHE A 101 5.20 7.71 -2.72
CA PHE A 101 5.21 8.14 -1.34
C PHE A 101 6.01 9.42 -1.24
N THR A 102 5.45 10.45 -0.65
CA THR A 102 6.07 11.78 -0.58
C THR A 102 6.55 12.11 0.84
N GLU A 103 7.40 13.13 0.97
CA GLU A 103 7.88 13.67 2.25
C GLU A 103 6.72 14.10 3.19
N ASN A 104 5.58 14.48 2.62
CA ASN A 104 4.40 14.90 3.37
C ASN A 104 3.52 13.72 3.80
N ASP A 105 3.98 12.49 3.66
CA ASP A 105 3.24 11.25 3.92
C ASP A 105 2.03 11.02 2.98
N ASP A 106 1.95 11.72 1.83
CA ASP A 106 0.97 11.40 0.80
C ASP A 106 1.33 10.07 0.11
N ILE A 107 0.30 9.26 -0.15
CA ILE A 107 0.46 7.95 -0.79
C ILE A 107 -0.44 7.85 -2.01
N LYS A 108 0.07 7.28 -3.09
CA LYS A 108 -0.73 6.84 -4.23
C LYS A 108 -0.30 5.45 -4.67
N LEU A 109 -1.25 4.56 -4.85
CA LEU A 109 -1.03 3.22 -5.42
C LEU A 109 -1.78 3.09 -6.74
N TYR A 110 -1.19 2.38 -7.68
CA TYR A 110 -1.68 2.25 -9.05
C TYR A 110 -1.71 0.77 -9.46
N TYR A 111 -2.63 0.39 -10.33
CA TYR A 111 -2.55 -0.85 -11.08
C TYR A 111 -1.48 -0.75 -12.16
N ASP A 112 -1.12 -1.88 -12.73
CA ASP A 112 -0.13 -1.99 -13.81
C ASP A 112 -0.55 -1.27 -15.12
N ASP A 113 -1.82 -0.95 -15.28
CA ASP A 113 -2.38 -0.13 -16.37
C ASP A 113 -2.33 1.38 -16.08
N GLY A 114 -1.84 1.80 -14.90
CA GLY A 114 -1.73 3.18 -14.44
C GLY A 114 -3.01 3.75 -13.82
N SER A 115 -4.08 2.98 -13.70
CA SER A 115 -5.28 3.43 -12.98
C SER A 115 -5.04 3.44 -11.47
N LEU A 116 -5.63 4.42 -10.75
CA LEU A 116 -5.50 4.54 -9.30
C LEU A 116 -6.23 3.39 -8.59
N ILE A 117 -5.60 2.90 -7.53
CA ILE A 117 -6.17 1.97 -6.55
C ILE A 117 -6.56 2.74 -5.29
N LEU A 118 -5.62 3.54 -4.80
CA LEU A 118 -5.70 4.27 -3.53
C LEU A 118 -4.95 5.58 -3.64
N SER A 119 -5.49 6.63 -3.04
CA SER A 119 -4.74 7.82 -2.67
C SER A 119 -5.00 8.18 -1.21
N TYR A 120 -3.96 8.60 -0.52
CA TYR A 120 -4.02 9.17 0.82
C TYR A 120 -3.46 10.59 0.80
N ASP A 121 -4.24 11.53 1.30
CA ASP A 121 -3.88 12.94 1.48
C ASP A 121 -3.61 13.15 2.97
N ALA A 122 -2.36 13.33 3.33
CA ALA A 122 -1.94 13.40 4.73
C ALA A 122 -2.35 14.71 5.41
N GLU A 123 -2.51 15.81 4.65
CA GLU A 123 -2.98 17.08 5.19
C GLU A 123 -4.46 16.99 5.63
N LYS A 124 -5.27 16.26 4.86
CA LYS A 124 -6.69 16.03 5.16
C LYS A 124 -6.95 14.80 6.01
N GLU A 125 -5.94 13.95 6.19
CA GLU A 125 -6.07 12.60 6.78
C GLU A 125 -7.15 11.77 6.05
N GLU A 126 -7.25 11.92 4.71
CA GLU A 126 -8.30 11.36 3.88
C GLU A 126 -7.75 10.29 2.93
N SER A 127 -8.38 9.12 2.96
CA SER A 127 -8.13 8.05 2.00
C SER A 127 -9.23 8.01 0.94
N THR A 128 -8.84 7.86 -0.32
CA THR A 128 -9.76 7.58 -1.42
C THR A 128 -9.36 6.26 -2.09
N TYR A 129 -10.28 5.30 -2.10
CA TYR A 129 -10.17 4.07 -2.88
C TYR A 129 -10.96 4.23 -4.17
N TYR A 130 -10.53 3.56 -5.24
CA TYR A 130 -11.10 3.77 -6.57
C TYR A 130 -11.64 2.47 -7.17
N HIS A 131 -12.76 2.60 -7.89
CA HIS A 131 -13.24 1.57 -8.81
C HIS A 131 -12.30 1.42 -10.02
N GLU A 132 -12.39 0.30 -10.72
CA GLU A 132 -11.59 0.04 -11.94
C GLU A 132 -11.82 1.08 -13.07
N ASN A 133 -12.95 1.79 -13.06
CA ASN A 133 -13.25 2.86 -14.02
C ASN A 133 -12.70 4.24 -13.60
N GLY A 134 -11.98 4.32 -12.47
CA GLY A 134 -11.39 5.54 -11.93
C GLY A 134 -12.32 6.42 -11.10
N ASN A 135 -13.60 6.06 -10.95
CA ASN A 135 -14.49 6.76 -10.03
C ASN A 135 -14.17 6.37 -8.58
N PRO A 136 -14.40 7.26 -7.60
CA PRO A 136 -14.29 6.89 -6.18
C PRO A 136 -15.16 5.68 -5.83
N LEU A 137 -14.59 4.73 -5.10
CA LEU A 137 -15.29 3.64 -4.44
C LEU A 137 -15.65 4.03 -3.01
N MET A 138 -14.67 4.56 -2.28
CA MET A 138 -14.83 4.97 -0.90
C MET A 138 -13.94 6.18 -0.63
N ILE A 139 -14.50 7.18 0.02
CA ILE A 139 -13.75 8.33 0.55
C ILE A 139 -13.98 8.33 2.05
N GLY A 140 -12.90 8.34 2.82
CA GLY A 140 -13.00 8.29 4.28
C GLY A 140 -11.86 8.97 5.00
N ASN A 141 -12.20 9.52 6.17
CA ASN A 141 -11.28 10.07 7.16
C ASN A 141 -11.73 9.62 8.56
N SER A 142 -11.16 10.20 9.63
CA SER A 142 -11.51 9.85 11.01
C SER A 142 -12.95 10.21 11.43
N TYR A 143 -13.70 10.99 10.64
CA TYR A 143 -15.03 11.50 10.99
C TYR A 143 -16.14 11.01 10.06
N GLU A 144 -15.82 10.80 8.79
CA GLU A 144 -16.83 10.50 7.78
C GLU A 144 -16.27 9.47 6.78
N THR A 145 -17.11 8.50 6.41
CA THR A 145 -16.85 7.56 5.31
C THR A 145 -18.04 7.59 4.36
N THR A 146 -17.78 7.80 3.08
CA THR A 146 -18.77 7.76 2.02
C THR A 146 -18.44 6.65 1.03
N LEU A 147 -19.39 5.77 0.76
CA LEU A 147 -19.32 4.69 -0.22
C LEU A 147 -20.10 5.08 -1.48
N TYR A 148 -19.48 4.81 -2.63
CA TYR A 148 -20.05 5.12 -3.95
C TYR A 148 -20.19 3.83 -4.77
N ASN A 149 -21.21 3.78 -5.64
CA ASN A 149 -21.23 2.82 -6.73
C ASN A 149 -20.29 3.25 -7.87
N GLU A 150 -20.13 2.40 -8.88
CA GLU A 150 -19.25 2.68 -10.03
C GLU A 150 -19.75 3.84 -10.94
N ASN A 151 -20.99 4.29 -10.76
CA ASN A 151 -21.55 5.47 -11.43
C ASN A 151 -21.34 6.77 -10.65
N ASN A 152 -20.54 6.73 -9.57
CA ASN A 152 -20.28 7.85 -8.67
C ASN A 152 -21.53 8.33 -7.90
N GLU A 153 -22.45 7.41 -7.60
CA GLU A 153 -23.62 7.68 -6.77
C GLU A 153 -23.38 7.21 -5.34
N VAL A 154 -23.72 8.01 -4.34
CA VAL A 154 -23.59 7.64 -2.92
C VAL A 154 -24.56 6.52 -2.59
N ILE A 155 -24.05 5.40 -2.08
CA ILE A 155 -24.82 4.23 -1.65
C ILE A 155 -24.76 4.01 -0.13
N SER A 156 -23.80 4.62 0.57
CA SER A 156 -23.75 4.66 2.03
C SER A 156 -22.94 5.87 2.48
N LYS A 157 -23.35 6.44 3.60
CA LYS A 157 -22.62 7.54 4.24
C LYS A 157 -22.71 7.40 5.75
N LEU A 158 -21.55 7.24 6.38
CA LEU A 158 -21.38 7.14 7.82
C LEU A 158 -20.66 8.39 8.32
N ARG A 159 -21.18 9.04 9.35
CA ARG A 159 -20.56 10.20 10.00
C ARG A 159 -20.66 10.03 11.51
N ASP A 160 -19.54 10.12 12.23
CA ASP A 160 -19.49 10.00 13.70
C ASP A 160 -20.27 8.76 14.20
N ASP A 161 -20.10 7.60 13.52
CA ASP A 161 -20.81 6.33 13.75
C ASP A 161 -22.34 6.35 13.49
N ASP A 162 -22.90 7.43 12.96
CA ASP A 162 -24.31 7.53 12.60
C ASP A 162 -24.51 7.42 11.08
N LEU A 163 -25.42 6.54 10.64
CA LEU A 163 -25.82 6.45 9.24
C LEU A 163 -26.55 7.70 8.80
N THR A 164 -26.01 8.40 7.82
CA THR A 164 -26.66 9.56 7.21
C THR A 164 -27.74 9.11 6.24
N ASP A 165 -28.91 9.78 6.26
CA ASP A 165 -29.97 9.55 5.28
C ASP A 165 -29.49 9.88 3.86
N ILE A 166 -29.43 8.84 3.02
CA ILE A 166 -29.03 8.93 1.60
C ILE A 166 -30.25 8.92 0.66
N GLY A 167 -31.46 9.01 1.20
CA GLY A 167 -32.71 8.95 0.43
C GLY A 167 -33.07 7.54 -0.05
N ALA A 168 -32.58 6.50 0.63
CA ALA A 168 -32.93 5.10 0.35
C ALA A 168 -34.10 4.64 1.25
N THR A 169 -34.85 3.64 0.79
CA THR A 169 -35.95 3.01 1.52
C THR A 169 -35.70 1.53 1.76
N LEU A 170 -36.03 1.06 2.96
CA LEU A 170 -35.93 -0.34 3.33
C LEU A 170 -37.19 -1.11 2.92
N LYS A 171 -37.06 -2.16 2.13
CA LYS A 171 -38.13 -3.04 1.68
C LYS A 171 -37.94 -4.44 2.22
N LYS A 172 -38.90 -4.94 2.98
CA LYS A 172 -38.93 -6.33 3.48
C LYS A 172 -39.36 -7.29 2.38
N LEU A 173 -38.69 -8.43 2.23
CA LEU A 173 -39.03 -9.51 1.31
C LEU A 173 -39.78 -10.66 2.03
N ASP A 174 -40.40 -11.55 1.24
CA ASP A 174 -41.19 -12.67 1.76
C ASP A 174 -40.35 -13.72 2.51
N ASP A 175 -39.06 -13.83 2.19
CA ASP A 175 -38.09 -14.72 2.85
C ASP A 175 -37.55 -14.18 4.18
N GLY A 176 -37.92 -12.96 4.56
CA GLY A 176 -37.52 -12.31 5.80
C GLY A 176 -36.28 -11.45 5.66
N THR A 177 -35.62 -11.44 4.50
CA THR A 177 -34.51 -10.52 4.19
C THR A 177 -35.03 -9.12 3.83
N PHE A 178 -34.09 -8.16 3.70
CA PHE A 178 -34.46 -6.77 3.32
C PHE A 178 -33.62 -6.32 2.14
N GLU A 179 -34.20 -5.44 1.34
CA GLU A 179 -33.51 -4.68 0.31
C GLU A 179 -33.48 -3.20 0.70
N LEU A 180 -32.32 -2.56 0.56
CA LEU A 180 -32.18 -1.10 0.60
C LEU A 180 -32.28 -0.61 -0.85
N VAL A 181 -33.31 0.20 -1.12
CA VAL A 181 -33.64 0.67 -2.49
C VAL A 181 -33.51 2.18 -2.56
N LYS A 182 -32.73 2.68 -3.54
CA LYS A 182 -32.57 4.09 -3.85
C LYS A 182 -33.07 4.36 -5.27
N GLY A 183 -34.11 5.19 -5.40
CA GLY A 183 -34.81 5.33 -6.68
C GLY A 183 -35.41 3.99 -7.13
N ASN A 184 -34.90 3.42 -8.21
CA ASN A 184 -35.30 2.12 -8.73
C ASN A 184 -34.23 1.01 -8.58
N GLU A 185 -33.14 1.31 -7.92
CA GLU A 185 -32.00 0.38 -7.78
C GLU A 185 -31.95 -0.22 -6.38
N VAL A 186 -31.68 -1.52 -6.31
CA VAL A 186 -31.33 -2.20 -5.07
C VAL A 186 -29.84 -1.95 -4.81
N ILE A 187 -29.51 -1.15 -3.82
CA ILE A 187 -28.13 -0.78 -3.48
C ILE A 187 -27.53 -1.68 -2.40
N ALA A 188 -28.38 -2.37 -1.60
CA ALA A 188 -27.91 -3.37 -0.65
C ALA A 188 -28.98 -4.44 -0.38
N LYS A 189 -28.52 -5.64 0.01
CA LYS A 189 -29.30 -6.73 0.57
C LYS A 189 -28.87 -7.00 1.99
N ILE A 190 -29.83 -7.15 2.90
CA ILE A 190 -29.59 -7.29 4.33
C ILE A 190 -30.21 -8.60 4.81
N ASP A 191 -29.40 -9.45 5.38
CA ASP A 191 -29.85 -10.63 6.14
C ASP A 191 -29.76 -10.31 7.63
N ALA A 192 -30.89 -10.04 8.23
CA ALA A 192 -30.95 -9.68 9.66
C ALA A 192 -30.73 -10.89 10.59
N ASN A 193 -30.86 -12.12 10.09
CA ASN A 193 -30.60 -13.31 10.90
C ASN A 193 -29.09 -13.59 11.05
N ASP A 194 -28.35 -13.38 9.96
CA ASP A 194 -26.91 -13.60 9.91
C ASP A 194 -26.11 -12.29 10.18
N GLU A 195 -26.81 -11.17 10.38
CA GLU A 195 -26.22 -9.84 10.61
C GLU A 195 -25.26 -9.43 9.47
N ILE A 196 -25.66 -9.73 8.21
CA ILE A 196 -24.88 -9.48 7.01
C ILE A 196 -25.55 -8.42 6.16
N ILE A 197 -24.77 -7.40 5.77
CA ILE A 197 -25.13 -6.39 4.77
C ILE A 197 -24.27 -6.60 3.54
N ASN A 198 -24.89 -6.77 2.37
CA ASN A 198 -24.21 -6.82 1.08
C ASN A 198 -24.60 -5.59 0.26
N TYR A 199 -23.71 -4.61 0.16
CA TYR A 199 -23.83 -3.54 -0.83
C TYR A 199 -23.50 -4.07 -2.22
N LEU A 200 -24.16 -3.53 -3.24
CA LEU A 200 -24.11 -4.08 -4.59
C LEU A 200 -23.57 -3.04 -5.59
N TYR A 201 -22.89 -3.54 -6.61
CA TYR A 201 -22.72 -2.81 -7.86
C TYR A 201 -24.08 -2.57 -8.52
N SER A 202 -24.18 -1.58 -9.42
CA SER A 202 -25.42 -1.31 -10.19
C SER A 202 -25.88 -2.52 -11.03
N THR A 203 -24.97 -3.42 -11.35
CA THR A 203 -25.21 -4.68 -12.08
C THR A 203 -25.68 -5.83 -11.19
N GLY A 204 -25.66 -5.63 -9.85
CA GLY A 204 -26.20 -6.55 -8.85
C GLY A 204 -25.19 -7.51 -8.20
N GLU A 205 -23.91 -7.51 -8.64
CA GLU A 205 -22.86 -8.29 -8.00
C GLU A 205 -22.49 -7.66 -6.64
N PRO A 206 -21.93 -8.44 -5.69
CA PRO A 206 -21.45 -7.89 -4.43
C PRO A 206 -20.33 -6.86 -4.64
N LEU A 207 -20.44 -5.70 -3.97
CA LEU A 207 -19.43 -4.66 -3.90
C LEU A 207 -18.72 -4.67 -2.55
N LEU A 208 -19.52 -4.69 -1.47
CA LEU A 208 -19.03 -4.72 -0.10
C LEU A 208 -19.91 -5.64 0.73
N LYS A 209 -19.28 -6.55 1.46
CA LYS A 209 -19.94 -7.35 2.50
C LYS A 209 -19.49 -6.83 3.87
N VAL A 210 -20.45 -6.56 4.74
CA VAL A 210 -20.25 -6.20 6.14
C VAL A 210 -20.87 -7.29 7.00
N ASN A 211 -20.10 -7.84 7.93
CA ASN A 211 -20.60 -8.70 8.97
C ASN A 211 -20.65 -7.90 10.27
N GLU A 212 -21.85 -7.50 10.72
CA GLU A 212 -22.03 -6.63 11.89
C GLU A 212 -21.66 -7.34 13.20
N SER A 213 -21.78 -8.69 13.24
CA SER A 213 -21.44 -9.46 14.44
C SER A 213 -19.94 -9.59 14.68
N THR A 214 -19.13 -9.64 13.61
CA THR A 214 -17.67 -9.80 13.69
C THR A 214 -16.90 -8.51 13.42
N GLY A 215 -17.57 -7.49 12.86
CA GLY A 215 -16.94 -6.26 12.36
C GLY A 215 -16.09 -6.46 11.11
N GLU A 216 -16.12 -7.66 10.50
CA GLU A 216 -15.37 -7.91 9.27
C GLU A 216 -16.01 -7.21 8.07
N THR A 217 -15.16 -6.60 7.24
CA THR A 217 -15.56 -5.97 5.98
C THR A 217 -14.77 -6.57 4.83
N GLU A 218 -15.44 -6.81 3.71
CA GLU A 218 -14.82 -7.37 2.52
C GLU A 218 -15.38 -6.70 1.26
N PHE A 219 -14.51 -6.00 0.53
CA PHE A 219 -14.82 -5.39 -0.76
C PHE A 219 -14.44 -6.34 -1.89
N PHE A 220 -15.19 -6.30 -2.96
CA PHE A 220 -15.00 -7.17 -4.11
C PHE A 220 -14.79 -6.38 -5.40
N PHE A 221 -13.96 -6.91 -6.29
CA PHE A 221 -13.99 -6.54 -7.70
C PHE A 221 -15.24 -7.09 -8.37
N LYS A 222 -15.62 -6.54 -9.53
CA LYS A 222 -16.73 -7.09 -10.33
C LYS A 222 -16.55 -8.55 -10.77
N ASN A 223 -15.31 -9.03 -10.85
CA ASN A 223 -15.00 -10.43 -11.15
C ASN A 223 -15.21 -11.38 -9.95
N GLY A 224 -15.59 -10.83 -8.79
CA GLY A 224 -15.83 -11.57 -7.55
C GLY A 224 -14.59 -11.84 -6.69
N ASN A 225 -13.40 -11.46 -7.13
CA ASN A 225 -12.20 -11.53 -6.29
C ASN A 225 -12.25 -10.44 -5.20
N THR A 226 -11.66 -10.73 -4.06
CA THR A 226 -11.55 -9.75 -2.96
C THR A 226 -10.62 -8.62 -3.36
N PHE A 227 -11.14 -7.38 -3.33
CA PHE A 227 -10.37 -6.15 -3.50
C PHE A 227 -9.65 -5.77 -2.20
N MET A 228 -10.41 -5.68 -1.11
CA MET A 228 -9.89 -5.33 0.20
C MET A 228 -10.64 -6.11 1.28
N LYS A 229 -9.90 -6.59 2.27
CA LYS A 229 -10.47 -7.21 3.47
C LYS A 229 -9.95 -6.52 4.71
N GLY A 230 -10.86 -5.99 5.53
CA GLY A 230 -10.58 -5.42 6.83
C GLY A 230 -10.90 -6.39 7.96
N LYS A 231 -10.07 -6.38 8.99
CA LYS A 231 -10.24 -7.11 10.24
C LYS A 231 -9.75 -6.24 11.39
N GLU A 232 -10.04 -6.62 12.61
CA GLU A 232 -9.48 -5.96 13.81
C GLU A 232 -7.93 -5.96 13.72
N GLY A 233 -7.33 -4.77 13.79
CA GLY A 233 -5.88 -4.57 13.79
C GLY A 233 -5.21 -4.58 12.43
N GLY A 234 -5.95 -4.71 11.30
CA GLY A 234 -5.31 -4.68 10.00
C GLY A 234 -6.22 -4.77 8.79
N SER A 235 -5.60 -4.70 7.63
CA SER A 235 -6.30 -4.86 6.34
C SER A 235 -5.38 -5.40 5.26
N ILE A 236 -5.96 -6.04 4.26
CA ILE A 236 -5.27 -6.48 3.05
C ILE A 236 -5.97 -5.87 1.85
N LEU A 237 -5.20 -5.22 1.00
CA LEU A 237 -5.57 -4.75 -0.32
C LEU A 237 -4.96 -5.68 -1.36
N ASN A 238 -5.73 -6.11 -2.34
CA ASN A 238 -5.30 -7.11 -3.32
C ASN A 238 -5.22 -6.55 -4.73
N TYR A 239 -4.40 -7.20 -5.55
CA TYR A 239 -4.47 -7.12 -7.01
C TYR A 239 -5.78 -7.71 -7.53
N ARG A 240 -6.11 -7.42 -8.82
CA ARG A 240 -7.32 -7.94 -9.49
C ARG A 240 -7.37 -9.48 -9.59
N ASP A 241 -6.23 -10.15 -9.49
CA ASP A 241 -6.14 -11.62 -9.46
C ASP A 241 -6.31 -12.22 -8.06
N GLY A 242 -6.49 -11.37 -7.04
CA GLY A 242 -6.70 -11.75 -5.64
C GLY A 242 -5.42 -11.96 -4.82
N LYS A 243 -4.24 -11.74 -5.39
CA LYS A 243 -2.98 -11.77 -4.63
C LYS A 243 -2.82 -10.49 -3.79
N PRO A 244 -2.14 -10.56 -2.64
CA PRO A 244 -1.85 -9.38 -1.84
C PRO A 244 -1.05 -8.33 -2.62
N LEU A 245 -1.44 -7.06 -2.47
CA LEU A 245 -0.70 -5.89 -2.93
C LEU A 245 -0.13 -5.11 -1.75
N TYR A 246 -0.98 -4.82 -0.76
CA TYR A 246 -0.63 -4.03 0.39
C TYR A 246 -1.31 -4.60 1.64
N GLU A 247 -0.56 -4.80 2.69
CA GLU A 247 -1.04 -5.37 3.95
C GLU A 247 -0.63 -4.46 5.11
N ILE A 248 -1.59 -4.19 5.97
CA ILE A 248 -1.39 -3.56 7.27
C ILE A 248 -1.70 -4.62 8.33
N ASP A 249 -0.75 -4.86 9.25
CA ASP A 249 -0.92 -5.75 10.40
C ASP A 249 -0.32 -5.08 11.65
N GLY A 250 -1.18 -4.51 12.47
CA GLY A 250 -0.77 -3.64 13.57
C GLY A 250 0.03 -2.43 13.09
N ASP A 251 1.28 -2.31 13.54
CA ASP A 251 2.21 -1.24 13.14
C ASP A 251 3.05 -1.61 11.89
N SER A 252 2.82 -2.79 11.32
CA SER A 252 3.57 -3.31 10.17
C SER A 252 2.84 -3.05 8.87
N GLU A 253 3.57 -2.52 7.89
CA GLU A 253 3.09 -2.33 6.52
C GLU A 253 3.94 -3.14 5.55
N THR A 254 3.32 -3.83 4.62
CA THR A 254 4.00 -4.65 3.63
C THR A 254 3.41 -4.39 2.25
N ILE A 255 4.27 -4.16 1.26
CA ILE A 255 3.91 -4.09 -0.15
C ILE A 255 4.45 -5.33 -0.86
N TYR A 256 3.65 -5.91 -1.73
CA TYR A 256 3.99 -7.09 -2.52
C TYR A 256 4.01 -6.74 -4.00
N ASN A 257 4.90 -7.38 -4.76
CA ASN A 257 4.85 -7.34 -6.21
C ASN A 257 3.80 -8.33 -6.76
N GLU A 258 3.57 -8.32 -8.07
CA GLU A 258 2.62 -9.23 -8.75
C GLU A 258 2.97 -10.72 -8.62
N GLU A 259 4.21 -11.05 -8.26
CA GLU A 259 4.67 -12.42 -8.03
C GLU A 259 4.38 -12.87 -6.59
N GLY A 260 4.01 -11.92 -5.70
CA GLY A 260 3.76 -12.16 -4.28
C GLY A 260 5.02 -12.04 -3.42
N ASP A 261 6.12 -11.56 -3.98
CA ASP A 261 7.32 -11.23 -3.21
C ASP A 261 7.12 -9.90 -2.48
N LYS A 262 7.57 -9.83 -1.24
CA LYS A 262 7.61 -8.57 -0.51
C LYS A 262 8.57 -7.60 -1.20
N ILE A 263 8.11 -6.38 -1.46
CA ILE A 263 8.96 -5.28 -1.88
C ILE A 263 9.53 -4.67 -0.60
N VAL A 264 10.74 -5.12 -0.24
CA VAL A 264 11.42 -4.66 0.97
C VAL A 264 12.09 -3.33 0.63
N GLY A 265 11.58 -2.25 1.16
CA GLY A 265 12.29 -0.99 1.20
C GLY A 265 13.15 -0.96 2.46
N GLY A 266 14.46 -1.14 2.34
CA GLY A 266 15.37 -1.10 3.45
C GLY A 266 16.58 -2.03 3.30
N PHE A 267 17.65 -1.75 4.04
CA PHE A 267 18.94 -2.43 3.94
C PHE A 267 19.02 -3.66 4.86
N ASP A 268 18.03 -4.55 4.81
CA ASP A 268 17.87 -5.63 5.80
C ASP A 268 19.00 -6.68 5.78
N LEU A 269 19.60 -6.92 4.62
CA LEU A 269 20.75 -7.83 4.51
C LEU A 269 21.67 -7.36 3.39
N VAL A 270 22.60 -6.48 3.72
CA VAL A 270 23.53 -5.92 2.72
C VAL A 270 24.71 -6.83 2.51
N THR A 271 24.96 -7.18 1.25
CA THR A 271 26.10 -7.97 0.79
C THR A 271 26.73 -7.36 -0.45
N ASP A 272 27.93 -7.81 -0.82
CA ASP A 272 28.60 -7.48 -2.10
C ASP A 272 28.77 -5.96 -2.34
N ILE A 273 29.13 -5.19 -1.30
CA ILE A 273 29.32 -3.74 -1.42
C ILE A 273 30.51 -3.43 -2.33
N LYS A 274 30.28 -2.62 -3.34
CA LYS A 274 31.27 -2.16 -4.30
C LYS A 274 31.14 -0.65 -4.51
N LYS A 275 32.24 0.09 -4.35
CA LYS A 275 32.31 1.50 -4.75
C LYS A 275 32.46 1.58 -6.27
N LEU A 276 31.74 2.51 -6.91
CA LEU A 276 31.69 2.66 -8.37
C LEU A 276 32.57 3.82 -8.90
N ASP A 277 32.95 4.77 -8.05
CA ASP A 277 33.73 5.98 -8.34
C ASP A 277 34.99 6.10 -7.47
#